data_9492b626d714dc427ca8ec2f8c63b00a
#
_entry.id   9492b626d714dc427ca8ec2f8c63b00a
#
_cell.length_a   1.000
_cell.length_b   1.000
_cell.length_c   1.000
_cell.angle_alpha   90.00
_cell.angle_beta   90.00
_cell.angle_gamma   90.00
#
_symmetry.space_group_name_H-M   'P 1'
#
loop_
_entity.id
_entity.type
_entity.pdbx_description
1 polymer ?
#
loop_
_entity_poly.entity_id
_entity_poly.type
_entity_poly.pdbx_seq_one_letter_code
_entity_poly.pdbx_strand_id
1 'polypeptide(L)'
;MSVPVSAQVSTPVSGSFQPAPNPSIAQTQAPRVAGRGHVLVIGNEKGGSGKSTTALHIAVSLMSDGAKVATLDLDARQGTLTRYLENRAAYIKRKGVDLPMPMHTPVPISTLNERSAAEADERARLEAALEPAVGAADFVIVDTPGSDTHLSRLAHTWADSLLTPLND
;
A
#
# COMPACT_ATOMS: atom_id res chain seq x y z
N MET A 1 -12.80 -74.71 6.96
CA MET A 1 -11.45 -74.25 6.59
C MET A 1 -11.55 -72.77 6.26
N SER A 2 -11.17 -71.93 7.26
CA SER A 2 -11.22 -70.48 7.15
C SER A 2 -9.81 -69.96 6.95
N VAL A 3 -9.61 -69.17 5.91
CA VAL A 3 -8.32 -68.54 5.59
C VAL A 3 -8.32 -67.15 6.20
N PRO A 4 -7.32 -66.68 6.93
CA PRO A 4 -7.28 -65.34 7.45
C PRO A 4 -6.75 -64.36 6.39
N VAL A 5 -7.46 -63.26 6.20
CA VAL A 5 -7.07 -62.11 5.38
C VAL A 5 -6.13 -61.23 6.21
N SER A 6 -4.84 -61.15 5.79
CA SER A 6 -3.88 -60.24 6.37
C SER A 6 -4.10 -58.84 5.85
N ALA A 7 -4.46 -57.92 6.73
CA ALA A 7 -4.51 -56.48 6.42
C ALA A 7 -3.08 -55.90 6.41
N GLN A 8 -2.65 -55.42 5.27
CA GLN A 8 -1.42 -54.64 5.20
C GLN A 8 -1.69 -53.18 5.65
N VAL A 9 -1.06 -52.80 6.71
CA VAL A 9 -1.05 -51.42 7.19
C VAL A 9 0.01 -50.62 6.42
N SER A 10 -0.46 -49.72 5.56
CA SER A 10 0.39 -48.79 4.84
C SER A 10 0.84 -47.66 5.78
N THR A 11 2.15 -47.54 6.00
CA THR A 11 2.80 -46.43 6.73
C THR A 11 2.63 -45.12 5.99
N PRO A 12 2.32 -43.99 6.68
CA PRO A 12 2.28 -42.68 6.05
C PRO A 12 3.69 -42.21 5.71
N VAL A 13 3.91 -41.84 4.46
CA VAL A 13 5.13 -41.18 3.99
C VAL A 13 5.12 -39.74 4.50
N SER A 14 5.89 -39.47 5.55
CA SER A 14 6.19 -38.12 6.03
C SER A 14 7.21 -37.48 5.08
N GLY A 15 6.73 -36.88 4.02
CA GLY A 15 7.52 -36.02 3.15
C GLY A 15 7.55 -34.59 3.72
N SER A 16 8.63 -34.19 4.32
CA SER A 16 8.87 -32.79 4.67
C SER A 16 8.98 -31.98 3.36
N PHE A 17 7.97 -31.14 3.09
CA PHE A 17 8.04 -30.16 2.01
C PHE A 17 9.09 -29.11 2.37
N GLN A 18 10.26 -29.17 1.79
CA GLN A 18 11.23 -28.07 1.78
C GLN A 18 10.93 -27.19 0.57
N PRO A 19 10.52 -25.92 0.77
CA PRO A 19 10.41 -25.01 -0.36
C PRO A 19 11.79 -24.81 -0.97
N ALA A 20 11.87 -24.91 -2.30
CA ALA A 20 13.11 -24.63 -3.05
C ALA A 20 13.57 -23.19 -2.75
N PRO A 21 14.89 -22.93 -2.65
CA PRO A 21 15.39 -21.59 -2.44
C PRO A 21 14.92 -20.71 -3.61
N ASN A 22 14.26 -19.60 -3.27
CA ASN A 22 13.82 -18.60 -4.23
C ASN A 22 15.07 -18.15 -5.04
N PRO A 23 15.02 -18.19 -6.39
CA PRO A 23 16.10 -17.61 -7.16
C PRO A 23 16.22 -16.13 -6.76
N SER A 24 17.40 -15.73 -6.33
CA SER A 24 17.72 -14.34 -5.99
C SER A 24 17.35 -13.49 -7.20
N ILE A 25 16.20 -12.82 -7.12
CA ILE A 25 15.85 -11.78 -8.09
C ILE A 25 16.91 -10.71 -7.86
N ALA A 26 17.81 -10.57 -8.82
CA ALA A 26 18.76 -9.48 -8.82
C ALA A 26 17.93 -8.18 -8.73
N GLN A 27 17.98 -7.55 -7.56
CA GLN A 27 17.28 -6.30 -7.30
C GLN A 27 17.96 -5.26 -8.20
N THR A 28 17.39 -5.01 -9.36
CA THR A 28 17.70 -3.81 -10.14
C THR A 28 17.14 -2.65 -9.34
N GLN A 29 17.94 -2.15 -8.40
CA GLN A 29 17.59 -0.93 -7.70
C GLN A 29 17.57 0.19 -8.74
N ALA A 30 16.39 0.72 -9.02
CA ALA A 30 16.28 1.98 -9.72
C ALA A 30 17.14 3.03 -8.98
N PRO A 31 17.87 3.91 -9.69
CA PRO A 31 18.74 4.89 -9.05
C PRO A 31 17.93 5.72 -8.08
N ARG A 32 18.16 5.55 -6.77
CA ARG A 32 17.59 6.40 -5.74
C ARG A 32 18.18 7.79 -5.91
N VAL A 33 17.35 8.79 -6.07
CA VAL A 33 17.76 10.18 -5.86
C VAL A 33 18.13 10.28 -4.38
N ALA A 34 19.42 10.45 -4.09
CA ALA A 34 19.92 10.45 -2.73
C ALA A 34 19.20 11.51 -1.90
N GLY A 35 18.54 11.10 -0.81
CA GLY A 35 17.91 11.98 0.16
C GLY A 35 16.41 12.26 -0.02
N ARG A 36 15.72 11.60 -0.99
CA ARG A 36 14.27 11.73 -1.17
C ARG A 36 13.58 10.36 -1.13
N GLY A 37 12.47 10.26 -0.41
CA GLY A 37 11.62 9.06 -0.38
C GLY A 37 11.04 8.75 -1.76
N HIS A 38 10.94 7.46 -2.09
CA HIS A 38 10.36 6.97 -3.35
C HIS A 38 8.83 7.11 -3.33
N VAL A 39 8.26 7.83 -4.28
CA VAL A 39 6.82 8.06 -4.38
C VAL A 39 6.18 6.98 -5.25
N LEU A 40 5.39 6.11 -4.62
CA LEU A 40 4.59 5.08 -5.29
C LEU A 40 3.12 5.52 -5.32
N VAL A 41 2.60 5.84 -6.50
CA VAL A 41 1.20 6.17 -6.69
C VAL A 41 0.41 4.93 -7.07
N ILE A 42 -0.70 4.68 -6.39
CA ILE A 42 -1.61 3.58 -6.71
C ILE A 42 -2.85 4.17 -7.35
N GLY A 43 -2.95 3.99 -8.67
CA GLY A 43 -3.95 4.61 -9.52
C GLY A 43 -4.75 3.60 -10.33
N ASN A 44 -6.06 3.79 -10.40
CA ASN A 44 -6.97 3.14 -11.34
C ASN A 44 -8.28 3.92 -11.31
N GLU A 45 -8.79 4.33 -12.47
CA GLU A 45 -10.05 5.07 -12.58
C GLU A 45 -11.28 4.23 -12.23
N LYS A 46 -11.14 2.91 -12.12
CA LYS A 46 -12.22 2.00 -11.72
C LYS A 46 -12.34 1.93 -10.19
N GLY A 47 -13.52 2.23 -9.68
CA GLY A 47 -13.86 1.98 -8.28
C GLY A 47 -13.81 0.48 -7.95
N GLY A 48 -13.44 0.12 -6.72
CA GLY A 48 -13.40 -1.28 -6.27
C GLY A 48 -12.25 -2.14 -6.83
N SER A 49 -11.28 -1.56 -7.52
CA SER A 49 -10.11 -2.28 -8.06
C SER A 49 -9.06 -2.71 -7.01
N GLY A 50 -9.31 -2.45 -5.73
CA GLY A 50 -8.40 -2.86 -4.65
C GLY A 50 -7.25 -1.89 -4.37
N LYS A 51 -7.27 -0.64 -4.86
CA LYS A 51 -6.20 0.36 -4.66
C LYS A 51 -5.81 0.53 -3.20
N SER A 52 -6.75 0.93 -2.36
CA SER A 52 -6.51 1.17 -0.92
C SER A 52 -6.06 -0.10 -0.18
N THR A 53 -6.58 -1.27 -0.56
CA THR A 53 -6.13 -2.56 -0.02
C THR A 53 -4.67 -2.81 -0.41
N THR A 54 -4.33 -2.62 -1.68
CA THR A 54 -2.96 -2.76 -2.19
C THR A 54 -2.02 -1.77 -1.51
N ALA A 55 -2.44 -0.50 -1.36
CA ALA A 55 -1.69 0.54 -0.65
C ALA A 55 -1.34 0.11 0.78
N LEU A 56 -2.33 -0.38 1.53
CA LEU A 56 -2.11 -0.87 2.89
C LEU A 56 -1.13 -2.04 2.94
N HIS A 57 -1.32 -3.05 2.07
CA HIS A 57 -0.45 -4.25 2.08
C HIS A 57 0.99 -3.91 1.71
N ILE A 58 1.23 -3.04 0.73
CA ILE A 58 2.57 -2.58 0.38
C ILE A 58 3.18 -1.80 1.55
N ALA A 59 2.42 -0.88 2.17
CA ALA A 59 2.89 -0.13 3.32
C ALA A 59 3.32 -1.05 4.46
N VAL A 60 2.49 -2.04 4.80
CA VAL A 60 2.80 -3.00 5.87
C VAL A 60 4.02 -3.85 5.52
N SER A 61 4.14 -4.33 4.28
CA SER A 61 5.28 -5.12 3.84
C SER A 61 6.59 -4.33 3.97
N LEU A 62 6.63 -3.11 3.43
CA LEU A 62 7.81 -2.25 3.50
C LEU A 62 8.21 -1.92 4.95
N MET A 63 7.23 -1.64 5.81
CA MET A 63 7.50 -1.41 7.23
C MET A 63 8.01 -2.68 7.94
N SER A 64 7.52 -3.86 7.55
CA SER A 64 8.02 -5.13 8.10
C SER A 64 9.46 -5.41 7.71
N ASP A 65 9.89 -4.89 6.56
CA ASP A 65 11.29 -4.92 6.10
C ASP A 65 12.15 -3.78 6.69
N GLY A 66 11.59 -3.00 7.63
CA GLY A 66 12.29 -1.95 8.36
C GLY A 66 12.30 -0.58 7.66
N ALA A 67 11.62 -0.41 6.54
CA ALA A 67 11.55 0.88 5.86
C ALA A 67 10.63 1.87 6.61
N LYS A 68 10.99 3.15 6.55
CA LYS A 68 10.11 4.25 6.98
C LYS A 68 9.11 4.53 5.85
N VAL A 69 7.83 4.44 6.17
CA VAL A 69 6.76 4.62 5.19
C VAL A 69 5.84 5.78 5.56
N ALA A 70 5.54 6.61 4.58
CA ALA A 70 4.44 7.57 4.63
C ALA A 70 3.32 7.12 3.70
N THR A 71 2.08 7.46 4.02
CA THR A 71 0.90 7.19 3.19
C THR A 71 0.06 8.44 3.05
N LEU A 72 -0.41 8.72 1.83
CA LEU A 72 -1.37 9.79 1.55
C LEU A 72 -2.66 9.16 1.01
N ASP A 73 -3.81 9.57 1.57
CA ASP A 73 -5.14 9.17 1.09
C ASP A 73 -5.80 10.34 0.35
N LEU A 74 -5.84 10.28 -0.98
CA LEU A 74 -6.43 11.31 -1.83
C LEU A 74 -7.93 11.08 -2.07
N ASP A 75 -8.46 9.92 -1.66
CA ASP A 75 -9.91 9.67 -1.63
C ASP A 75 -10.49 9.91 -0.23
N ALA A 76 -10.15 11.06 0.35
CA ALA A 76 -10.56 11.40 1.72
C ALA A 76 -12.08 11.37 1.93
N ARG A 77 -12.88 11.46 0.86
CA ARG A 77 -14.34 11.29 0.93
C ARG A 77 -14.73 9.84 1.24
N GLN A 78 -14.09 8.87 0.59
CA GLN A 78 -14.25 7.45 0.92
C GLN A 78 -13.42 7.07 2.14
N GLY A 79 -12.21 7.60 2.27
CA GLY A 79 -11.32 7.41 3.42
C GLY A 79 -11.01 5.94 3.69
N THR A 80 -10.89 5.12 2.67
CA THR A 80 -10.73 3.67 2.84
C THR A 80 -9.39 3.32 3.45
N LEU A 81 -8.30 3.90 2.94
CA LEU A 81 -6.96 3.69 3.50
C LEU A 81 -6.87 4.26 4.91
N THR A 82 -7.42 5.45 5.13
CA THR A 82 -7.50 6.10 6.44
C THR A 82 -8.17 5.19 7.46
N ARG A 83 -9.37 4.64 7.15
CA ARG A 83 -10.06 3.71 8.05
C ARG A 83 -9.29 2.43 8.33
N TYR A 84 -8.57 1.90 7.33
CA TYR A 84 -7.73 0.73 7.56
C TYR A 84 -6.62 1.01 8.57
N LEU A 85 -5.98 2.17 8.49
CA LEU A 85 -4.92 2.57 9.41
C LEU A 85 -5.47 2.89 10.81
N GLU A 86 -6.63 3.53 10.91
CA GLU A 86 -7.33 3.73 12.18
C GLU A 86 -7.68 2.40 12.86
N ASN A 87 -8.22 1.44 12.11
CA ASN A 87 -8.52 0.10 12.60
C ASN A 87 -7.26 -0.64 13.06
N ARG A 88 -6.15 -0.48 12.34
CA ARG A 88 -4.85 -1.05 12.73
C ARG A 88 -4.36 -0.44 14.03
N ALA A 89 -4.43 0.89 14.18
CA ALA A 89 -4.05 1.58 15.41
C ALA A 89 -4.91 1.14 16.60
N ALA A 90 -6.21 1.02 16.40
CA ALA A 90 -7.14 0.51 17.42
C ALA A 90 -6.84 -0.94 17.81
N TYR A 91 -6.46 -1.79 16.85
CA TYR A 91 -6.04 -3.17 17.13
C TYR A 91 -4.77 -3.21 17.97
N ILE A 92 -3.74 -2.46 17.60
CA ILE A 92 -2.48 -2.34 18.33
C ILE A 92 -2.75 -1.95 19.78
N LYS A 93 -3.53 -0.89 19.98
CA LYS A 93 -3.90 -0.42 21.33
C LYS A 93 -4.66 -1.48 22.13
N ARG A 94 -5.65 -2.16 21.52
CA ARG A 94 -6.48 -3.16 22.20
C ARG A 94 -5.70 -4.43 22.58
N LYS A 95 -4.74 -4.83 21.73
CA LYS A 95 -3.97 -6.07 21.93
C LYS A 95 -2.66 -5.87 22.67
N GLY A 96 -2.19 -4.63 22.82
CA GLY A 96 -0.91 -4.32 23.43
C GLY A 96 0.28 -4.87 22.64
N VAL A 97 0.13 -4.99 21.30
CA VAL A 97 1.19 -5.46 20.40
C VAL A 97 1.93 -4.27 19.80
N ASP A 98 3.23 -4.48 19.54
CA ASP A 98 4.05 -3.47 18.84
C ASP A 98 4.09 -3.83 17.35
N LEU A 99 3.35 -3.07 16.56
CA LEU A 99 3.34 -3.19 15.10
C LEU A 99 3.62 -1.81 14.48
N PRO A 100 4.45 -1.75 13.44
CA PRO A 100 4.79 -0.47 12.83
C PRO A 100 3.57 0.19 12.19
N MET A 101 3.55 1.53 12.25
CA MET A 101 2.54 2.38 11.64
C MET A 101 3.21 3.38 10.69
N PRO A 102 2.62 3.64 9.51
CA PRO A 102 3.13 4.68 8.63
C PRO A 102 2.78 6.06 9.17
N MET A 103 3.54 7.08 8.76
CA MET A 103 3.04 8.45 8.82
C MET A 103 1.88 8.57 7.84
N HIS A 104 0.72 9.04 8.28
CA HIS A 104 -0.49 9.07 7.43
C HIS A 104 -1.08 10.46 7.34
N THR A 105 -1.41 10.88 6.11
CA THR A 105 -2.02 12.19 5.84
C THR A 105 -3.17 12.03 4.84
N PRO A 106 -4.43 12.23 5.25
CA PRO A 106 -5.54 12.38 4.32
C PRO A 106 -5.46 13.75 3.62
N VAL A 107 -5.65 13.77 2.31
CA VAL A 107 -5.64 14.99 1.49
C VAL A 107 -7.02 15.19 0.88
N PRO A 108 -7.87 16.03 1.49
CA PRO A 108 -9.22 16.26 1.00
C PRO A 108 -9.21 17.10 -0.29
N ILE A 109 -10.20 16.84 -1.15
CA ILE A 109 -10.50 17.69 -2.30
C ILE A 109 -10.84 19.11 -1.87
N SER A 110 -10.63 20.06 -2.76
CA SER A 110 -11.05 21.45 -2.53
C SER A 110 -12.56 21.59 -2.43
N THR A 111 -13.02 22.51 -1.61
CA THR A 111 -14.42 22.91 -1.48
C THR A 111 -14.73 24.24 -2.17
N LEU A 112 -13.75 24.81 -2.88
CA LEU A 112 -13.91 26.06 -3.59
C LEU A 112 -14.76 25.86 -4.86
N ASN A 113 -15.66 26.81 -5.14
CA ASN A 113 -16.59 26.69 -6.28
C ASN A 113 -15.95 27.09 -7.61
N GLU A 114 -14.97 27.97 -7.57
CA GLU A 114 -14.26 28.42 -8.76
C GLU A 114 -13.17 27.39 -9.10
N ARG A 115 -13.18 26.91 -10.35
CA ARG A 115 -12.36 25.77 -10.77
C ARG A 115 -10.86 26.02 -10.63
N SER A 116 -10.38 27.17 -11.09
CA SER A 116 -8.95 27.46 -11.04
C SER A 116 -8.46 27.63 -9.60
N ALA A 117 -9.29 28.21 -8.73
CA ALA A 117 -9.00 28.33 -7.31
C ALA A 117 -9.01 26.95 -6.61
N ALA A 118 -9.96 26.08 -6.98
CA ALA A 118 -10.02 24.71 -6.47
C ALA A 118 -8.78 23.90 -6.88
N GLU A 119 -8.37 23.98 -8.13
CA GLU A 119 -7.18 23.30 -8.65
C GLU A 119 -5.90 23.81 -7.99
N ALA A 120 -5.79 25.11 -7.72
CA ALA A 120 -4.67 25.69 -7.00
C ALA A 120 -4.63 25.25 -5.51
N ASP A 121 -5.78 25.21 -4.85
CA ASP A 121 -5.92 24.72 -3.47
C ASP A 121 -5.57 23.25 -3.34
N GLU A 122 -6.03 22.39 -4.27
CA GLU A 122 -5.69 20.97 -4.31
C GLU A 122 -4.19 20.74 -4.52
N ARG A 123 -3.57 21.51 -5.41
CA ARG A 123 -2.12 21.48 -5.60
C ARG A 123 -1.38 21.84 -4.31
N ALA A 124 -1.74 22.96 -3.69
CA ALA A 124 -1.09 23.41 -2.46
C ALA A 124 -1.23 22.38 -1.32
N ARG A 125 -2.40 21.74 -1.19
CA ARG A 125 -2.65 20.70 -0.18
C ARG A 125 -1.80 19.45 -0.45
N LEU A 126 -1.72 19.01 -1.71
CA LEU A 126 -0.93 17.84 -2.07
C LEU A 126 0.56 18.10 -1.84
N GLU A 127 1.08 19.24 -2.26
CA GLU A 127 2.47 19.65 -2.04
C GLU A 127 2.80 19.74 -0.55
N ALA A 128 1.94 20.37 0.24
CA ALA A 128 2.11 20.47 1.69
C ALA A 128 2.12 19.10 2.41
N ALA A 129 1.45 18.07 1.84
CA ALA A 129 1.46 16.72 2.37
C ALA A 129 2.65 15.90 1.86
N LEU A 130 3.04 16.08 0.58
CA LEU A 130 4.12 15.31 -0.05
C LEU A 130 5.51 15.75 0.39
N GLU A 131 5.79 17.07 0.45
CA GLU A 131 7.11 17.57 0.76
C GLU A 131 7.67 17.04 2.09
N PRO A 132 6.94 17.10 3.23
CA PRO A 132 7.45 16.53 4.47
C PRO A 132 7.54 15.00 4.42
N ALA A 133 6.62 14.34 3.70
CA ALA A 133 6.59 12.89 3.58
C ALA A 133 7.83 12.37 2.83
N VAL A 134 8.19 12.98 1.69
CA VAL A 134 9.38 12.56 0.91
C VAL A 134 10.69 12.89 1.61
N GLY A 135 10.70 13.86 2.53
CA GLY A 135 11.85 14.19 3.35
C GLY A 135 12.06 13.26 4.55
N ALA A 136 11.00 12.61 5.04
CA ALA A 136 11.03 11.86 6.29
C ALA A 136 10.92 10.33 6.10
N ALA A 137 10.43 9.85 4.96
CA ALA A 137 10.20 8.44 4.67
C ALA A 137 11.11 7.92 3.56
N ASP A 138 11.35 6.59 3.56
CA ASP A 138 12.00 5.89 2.45
C ASP A 138 11.03 5.67 1.28
N PHE A 139 9.75 5.48 1.60
CA PHE A 139 8.66 5.29 0.64
C PHE A 139 7.45 6.14 1.02
N VAL A 140 6.86 6.77 0.01
CA VAL A 140 5.60 7.50 0.13
C VAL A 140 4.56 6.82 -0.76
N ILE A 141 3.52 6.23 -0.17
CA ILE A 141 2.47 5.53 -0.90
C ILE A 141 1.25 6.45 -0.99
N VAL A 142 0.83 6.74 -2.22
CA VAL A 142 -0.29 7.62 -2.51
C VAL A 142 -1.46 6.80 -3.05
N ASP A 143 -2.54 6.73 -2.28
CA ASP A 143 -3.80 6.08 -2.68
C ASP A 143 -4.71 7.10 -3.37
N THR A 144 -5.07 6.83 -4.64
CA THR A 144 -5.89 7.76 -5.43
C THR A 144 -7.36 7.35 -5.48
N PRO A 145 -8.30 8.30 -5.69
CA PRO A 145 -9.71 7.96 -5.88
C PRO A 145 -9.93 7.08 -7.13
N GLY A 146 -11.08 6.39 -7.15
CA GLY A 146 -11.51 5.55 -8.28
C GLY A 146 -12.18 6.36 -9.39
N SER A 147 -11.66 7.55 -9.70
CA SER A 147 -12.15 8.42 -10.74
C SER A 147 -11.04 9.36 -11.21
N ASP A 148 -11.15 9.83 -12.46
CA ASP A 148 -10.23 10.84 -12.97
C ASP A 148 -10.53 12.20 -12.31
N THR A 149 -9.70 12.59 -11.35
CA THR A 149 -9.76 13.88 -10.66
C THR A 149 -8.51 14.70 -10.93
N HIS A 150 -8.59 16.01 -10.73
CA HIS A 150 -7.41 16.87 -10.81
C HIS A 150 -6.34 16.43 -9.81
N LEU A 151 -6.73 16.07 -8.60
CA LEU A 151 -5.83 15.60 -7.55
C LEU A 151 -5.13 14.28 -7.93
N SER A 152 -5.84 13.33 -8.59
CA SER A 152 -5.23 12.10 -9.12
C SER A 152 -4.18 12.40 -10.18
N ARG A 153 -4.50 13.30 -11.13
CA ARG A 153 -3.55 13.70 -12.17
C ARG A 153 -2.32 14.39 -11.60
N LEU A 154 -2.50 15.23 -10.61
CA LEU A 154 -1.36 15.85 -9.89
C LEU A 154 -0.49 14.80 -9.22
N ALA A 155 -1.08 13.81 -8.52
CA ALA A 155 -0.32 12.75 -7.87
C ALA A 155 0.54 11.97 -8.88
N HIS A 156 0.03 11.71 -10.09
CA HIS A 156 0.79 11.05 -11.14
C HIS A 156 2.05 11.84 -11.56
N THR A 157 2.04 13.17 -11.48
CA THR A 157 3.23 13.98 -11.81
C THR A 157 4.35 13.86 -10.77
N TRP A 158 4.03 13.40 -9.57
CA TRP A 158 4.98 13.18 -8.47
C TRP A 158 5.48 11.74 -8.40
N ALA A 159 4.88 10.83 -9.16
CA ALA A 159 5.16 9.40 -9.07
C ALA A 159 6.55 9.06 -9.60
N ASP A 160 7.37 8.41 -8.77
CA ASP A 160 8.56 7.68 -9.21
C ASP A 160 8.15 6.30 -9.77
N SER A 161 7.05 5.75 -9.27
CA SER A 161 6.42 4.52 -9.76
C SER A 161 4.90 4.63 -9.72
N LEU A 162 4.23 4.07 -10.73
CA LEU A 162 2.77 3.94 -10.79
C LEU A 162 2.39 2.47 -10.76
N LEU A 163 1.49 2.11 -9.86
CA LEU A 163 0.93 0.77 -9.75
C LEU A 163 -0.57 0.83 -10.03
N THR A 164 -1.02 0.04 -10.98
CA THR A 164 -2.44 -0.04 -11.36
C THR A 164 -2.97 -1.44 -11.05
N PRO A 165 -3.69 -1.64 -9.95
CA PRO A 165 -4.36 -2.91 -9.69
C PRO A 165 -5.45 -3.16 -10.72
N LEU A 166 -5.38 -4.30 -11.40
CA LEU A 166 -6.39 -4.73 -12.37
C LEU A 166 -7.23 -5.83 -11.75
N ASN A 167 -8.53 -5.77 -11.98
CA ASN A 167 -9.47 -6.85 -11.70
C ASN A 167 -10.29 -7.12 -12.96
N ASP A 168 -10.43 -8.37 -13.30
CA ASP A 168 -11.25 -8.87 -14.42
C ASP A 168 -12.76 -8.70 -14.14
#